data_504b81e2e77f1462eba7bfe7060b6c4c
#
_entry.id   504b81e2e77f1462eba7bfe7060b6c4c
#
_cell.length_a   1.000
_cell.length_b   1.000
_cell.length_c   1.000
_cell.angle_alpha   90.00
_cell.angle_beta   90.00
_cell.angle_gamma   90.00
#
_symmetry.space_group_name_H-M   'P 1'
#
loop_
_entity.id
_entity.type
_entity.pdbx_description
1 polymer ?
#
loop_
_entity_poly.entity_id
_entity_poly.type
_entity_poly.pdbx_seq_one_letter_code
_entity_poly.pdbx_strand_id
1 'polypeptide(L)'
;DERGIDNALLYDKEIFSVLSSKPIRNSLRGDDKTRDILYVKGLYKNSTLHIFVNHWPSNYGGKEASIPKRKLTALLIMKHISLIQEKDKNAEIILLGDFNENPNDENVRLLYDLGFVNLMEPMLGKPETGTYLYRGKDYFYDQIIINSGLKDKYELNVIDQSMYILDLPKYRQQKGKYKRYPYRFWAGNKLLGGYSDHLAIKISIHKIKE
;
A
#
# COMPACT_ATOMS: atom_id res chain seq x y z
N ASP A 1 16.48 -2.15 3.83
CA ASP A 1 17.37 -2.87 2.91
C ASP A 1 18.81 -2.30 2.97
N GLU A 2 19.74 -2.85 2.20
CA GLU A 2 21.15 -2.39 2.21
C GLU A 2 21.36 -0.94 1.76
N ARG A 3 20.41 -0.35 1.08
CA ARG A 3 20.44 1.07 0.69
C ARG A 3 20.04 1.99 1.85
N GLY A 4 19.68 1.43 3.01
CA GLY A 4 19.16 2.18 4.14
C GLY A 4 17.78 2.78 3.89
N ILE A 5 17.02 2.21 2.96
CA ILE A 5 15.67 2.67 2.60
C ILE A 5 14.67 1.61 3.01
N ASP A 6 13.78 1.94 3.93
CA ASP A 6 12.76 1.04 4.45
C ASP A 6 11.38 1.68 4.53
N ASN A 7 10.38 0.84 4.85
CA ASN A 7 9.01 1.27 5.10
C ASN A 7 8.92 1.96 6.46
N ALA A 8 8.08 2.97 6.57
CA ALA A 8 7.85 3.70 7.82
C ALA A 8 6.35 3.98 8.01
N LEU A 9 5.94 4.09 9.27
CA LEU A 9 4.62 4.55 9.67
C LEU A 9 4.77 5.80 10.53
N LEU A 10 4.18 6.91 10.10
CA LEU A 10 3.99 8.13 10.89
C LEU A 10 2.57 8.12 11.45
N TYR A 11 2.41 8.41 12.73
CA TYR A 11 1.11 8.40 13.39
C TYR A 11 0.99 9.52 14.42
N ASP A 12 -0.25 9.94 14.65
CA ASP A 12 -0.59 10.82 15.73
C ASP A 12 -0.79 9.99 17.01
N LYS A 13 0.04 10.21 18.01
CA LYS A 13 0.02 9.51 19.29
C LYS A 13 -1.24 9.78 20.14
N GLU A 14 -1.94 10.86 19.88
CA GLU A 14 -3.21 11.19 20.55
C GLU A 14 -4.37 10.35 20.01
N ILE A 15 -4.22 9.79 18.79
CA ILE A 15 -5.27 9.05 18.09
C ILE A 15 -4.94 7.55 18.02
N PHE A 16 -3.67 7.20 17.85
CA PHE A 16 -3.20 5.83 17.65
C PHE A 16 -2.07 5.48 18.61
N SER A 17 -2.20 4.35 19.30
CA SER A 17 -1.20 3.85 20.24
C SER A 17 -0.56 2.58 19.69
N VAL A 18 0.75 2.58 19.48
CA VAL A 18 1.49 1.40 19.00
C VAL A 18 1.67 0.40 20.15
N LEU A 19 1.18 -0.82 20.00
CA LEU A 19 1.38 -1.93 20.92
C LEU A 19 2.64 -2.72 20.60
N SER A 20 2.91 -2.94 19.31
CA SER A 20 4.13 -3.58 18.84
C SER A 20 4.40 -3.19 17.38
N SER A 21 5.67 -3.16 17.02
CA SER A 21 6.10 -3.02 15.62
C SER A 21 7.28 -3.94 15.35
N LYS A 22 7.34 -4.52 14.16
CA LYS A 22 8.46 -5.36 13.73
C LYS A 22 8.61 -5.38 12.22
N PRO A 23 9.83 -5.48 11.70
CA PRO A 23 10.04 -5.83 10.32
C PRO A 23 9.68 -7.31 10.10
N ILE A 24 8.97 -7.59 9.02
CA ILE A 24 8.81 -8.95 8.49
C ILE A 24 9.81 -9.07 7.36
N ARG A 25 10.86 -9.87 7.60
CA ARG A 25 11.96 -10.01 6.66
C ARG A 25 11.47 -10.61 5.34
N ASN A 26 11.62 -9.84 4.29
CA ASN A 26 11.23 -10.21 2.93
C ASN A 26 12.43 -10.78 2.18
N SER A 27 12.77 -12.04 2.48
CA SER A 27 13.90 -12.74 1.86
C SER A 27 13.46 -13.30 0.51
N LEU A 28 14.04 -12.76 -0.55
CA LEU A 28 13.89 -13.27 -1.90
C LEU A 28 14.88 -14.40 -2.17
N ARG A 29 14.76 -15.07 -3.31
CA ARG A 29 15.70 -16.13 -3.71
C ARG A 29 17.02 -15.54 -4.24
N GLY A 30 18.11 -16.23 -3.95
CA GLY A 30 19.46 -15.82 -4.40
C GLY A 30 19.91 -14.52 -3.72
N ASP A 31 20.60 -13.67 -4.47
CA ASP A 31 21.11 -12.38 -4.00
C ASP A 31 20.11 -11.22 -4.16
N ASP A 32 18.87 -11.52 -4.54
CA ASP A 32 17.83 -10.52 -4.69
C ASP A 32 17.46 -9.92 -3.34
N LYS A 33 17.48 -8.60 -3.27
CA LYS A 33 17.17 -7.83 -2.05
C LYS A 33 15.98 -6.92 -2.27
N THR A 34 15.16 -6.81 -1.26
CA THR A 34 14.00 -5.93 -1.25
C THR A 34 13.77 -5.41 0.17
N ARG A 35 12.87 -4.44 0.32
CA ARG A 35 12.49 -3.92 1.63
C ARG A 35 11.72 -4.95 2.42
N ASP A 36 11.92 -4.94 3.73
CA ASP A 36 11.08 -5.67 4.65
C ASP A 36 9.68 -5.05 4.70
N ILE A 37 8.68 -5.84 5.08
CA ILE A 37 7.33 -5.33 5.34
C ILE A 37 7.31 -4.84 6.77
N LEU A 38 6.87 -3.61 7.00
CA LEU A 38 6.70 -3.11 8.36
C LEU A 38 5.32 -3.53 8.87
N TYR A 39 5.31 -4.40 9.88
CA TYR A 39 4.10 -4.76 10.59
C TYR A 39 3.97 -3.95 11.88
N VAL A 40 2.81 -3.35 12.08
CA VAL A 40 2.46 -2.60 13.27
C VAL A 40 1.12 -3.11 13.82
N LYS A 41 1.09 -3.45 15.09
CA LYS A 41 -0.14 -3.67 15.87
C LYS A 41 -0.35 -2.49 16.79
N GLY A 42 -1.52 -1.91 16.79
CA GLY A 42 -1.83 -0.75 17.62
C GLY A 42 -3.30 -0.65 17.99
N LEU A 43 -3.62 0.36 18.75
CA LEU A 43 -4.99 0.70 19.13
C LEU A 43 -5.41 2.01 18.47
N TYR A 44 -6.53 1.98 17.80
CA TYR A 44 -7.27 3.14 17.34
C TYR A 44 -8.61 3.18 18.08
N LYS A 45 -8.79 4.19 18.93
CA LYS A 45 -10.02 4.32 19.77
C LYS A 45 -10.36 3.02 20.53
N ASN A 46 -9.35 2.39 21.14
CA ASN A 46 -9.42 1.12 21.88
C ASN A 46 -9.73 -0.14 21.05
N SER A 47 -9.85 -0.05 19.74
CA SER A 47 -9.96 -1.22 18.85
C SER A 47 -8.60 -1.59 18.28
N THR A 48 -8.29 -2.87 18.25
CA THR A 48 -7.01 -3.36 17.74
C THR A 48 -6.98 -3.29 16.22
N LEU A 49 -5.93 -2.67 15.69
CA LEU A 49 -5.69 -2.58 14.25
C LEU A 49 -4.32 -3.17 13.90
N HIS A 50 -4.29 -4.03 12.89
CA HIS A 50 -3.08 -4.61 12.34
C HIS A 50 -2.76 -3.94 11.01
N ILE A 51 -1.59 -3.32 10.90
CA ILE A 51 -1.16 -2.54 9.73
C ILE A 51 0.07 -3.19 9.13
N PHE A 52 0.04 -3.48 7.83
CA PHE A 52 1.17 -3.90 7.04
C PHE A 52 1.54 -2.79 6.06
N VAL A 53 2.69 -2.16 6.27
CA VAL A 53 3.22 -1.14 5.35
C VAL A 53 4.13 -1.82 4.35
N ASN A 54 3.79 -1.69 3.07
CA ASN A 54 4.37 -2.44 1.98
C ASN A 54 5.13 -1.54 1.00
N HIS A 55 6.22 -2.06 0.45
CA HIS A 55 6.80 -1.61 -0.79
C HIS A 55 7.39 -2.84 -1.50
N TRP A 56 6.60 -3.46 -2.36
CA TRP A 56 6.95 -4.71 -3.03
C TRP A 56 8.09 -4.52 -4.04
N PRO A 57 8.75 -5.62 -4.46
CA PRO A 57 9.80 -5.57 -5.46
C PRO A 57 9.37 -4.81 -6.72
N SER A 58 10.18 -3.82 -7.10
CA SER A 58 9.87 -2.94 -8.22
C SER A 58 9.94 -3.65 -9.57
N ASN A 59 9.37 -3.02 -10.60
CA ASN A 59 9.47 -3.47 -12.00
C ASN A 59 10.84 -3.16 -12.64
N TYR A 60 11.82 -2.72 -11.86
CA TYR A 60 13.18 -2.48 -12.34
C TYR A 60 13.81 -3.79 -12.82
N GLY A 61 14.39 -3.79 -14.01
CA GLY A 61 14.89 -4.99 -14.67
C GLY A 61 13.83 -5.78 -15.47
N GLY A 62 12.58 -5.29 -15.50
CA GLY A 62 11.47 -5.85 -16.28
C GLY A 62 10.32 -6.38 -15.42
N LYS A 63 9.10 -6.15 -15.89
CA LYS A 63 7.88 -6.55 -15.19
C LYS A 63 7.85 -8.06 -14.95
N GLU A 64 8.10 -8.85 -15.98
CA GLU A 64 8.03 -10.31 -15.95
C GLU A 64 9.04 -10.93 -14.96
N ALA A 65 10.28 -10.41 -14.94
CA ALA A 65 11.33 -10.87 -14.03
C ALA A 65 11.01 -10.60 -12.56
N SER A 66 10.18 -9.61 -12.26
CA SER A 66 9.81 -9.22 -10.90
C SER A 66 8.51 -9.85 -10.39
N ILE A 67 7.66 -10.41 -11.25
CA ILE A 67 6.42 -11.10 -10.86
C ILE A 67 6.69 -12.22 -9.82
N PRO A 68 7.64 -13.16 -10.01
CA PRO A 68 7.91 -14.20 -9.04
C PRO A 68 8.37 -13.66 -7.67
N LYS A 69 9.09 -12.53 -7.66
CA LYS A 69 9.56 -11.87 -6.43
C LYS A 69 8.37 -11.31 -5.64
N ARG A 70 7.44 -10.64 -6.32
CA ARG A 70 6.21 -10.13 -5.69
C ARG A 70 5.30 -11.28 -5.22
N LYS A 71 5.26 -12.40 -5.95
CA LYS A 71 4.54 -13.61 -5.50
C LYS A 71 5.06 -14.10 -4.14
N LEU A 72 6.38 -14.18 -3.96
CA LEU A 72 6.97 -14.55 -2.67
C LEU A 72 6.59 -13.57 -1.56
N THR A 73 6.57 -12.27 -1.88
CA THR A 73 6.15 -11.23 -0.93
C THR A 73 4.68 -11.37 -0.55
N ALA A 74 3.79 -11.62 -1.53
CA ALA A 74 2.36 -11.87 -1.27
C ALA A 74 2.15 -13.08 -0.37
N LEU A 75 2.80 -14.21 -0.68
CA LEU A 75 2.71 -15.44 0.14
C LEU A 75 3.24 -15.24 1.56
N LEU A 76 4.29 -14.44 1.73
CA LEU A 76 4.82 -14.08 3.05
C LEU A 76 3.78 -13.30 3.86
N ILE A 77 3.12 -12.32 3.25
CA ILE A 77 2.04 -11.54 3.89
C ILE A 77 0.88 -12.47 4.27
N MET A 78 0.42 -13.31 3.34
CA MET A 78 -0.68 -14.25 3.58
C MET A 78 -0.40 -15.15 4.78
N LYS A 79 0.83 -15.68 4.89
CA LYS A 79 1.25 -16.48 6.05
C LYS A 79 1.11 -15.68 7.37
N HIS A 80 1.54 -14.42 7.39
CA HIS A 80 1.43 -13.59 8.59
C HIS A 80 -0.01 -13.24 8.93
N ILE A 81 -0.86 -13.00 7.93
CA ILE A 81 -2.30 -12.80 8.09
C ILE A 81 -2.94 -14.02 8.72
N SER A 82 -2.67 -15.22 8.19
CA SER A 82 -3.22 -16.49 8.75
C SER A 82 -2.86 -16.66 10.23
N LEU A 83 -1.61 -16.39 10.61
CA LEU A 83 -1.17 -16.47 12.03
C LEU A 83 -1.88 -15.43 12.93
N ILE A 84 -2.32 -14.30 12.40
CA ILE A 84 -3.12 -13.32 13.15
C ILE A 84 -4.55 -13.86 13.28
N GLN A 85 -5.16 -14.30 12.19
CA GLN A 85 -6.54 -14.77 12.14
C GLN A 85 -6.76 -16.10 12.89
N GLU A 86 -5.73 -16.94 13.03
CA GLU A 86 -5.76 -18.12 13.92
C GLU A 86 -5.97 -17.73 15.39
N LYS A 87 -5.46 -16.56 15.81
CA LYS A 87 -5.57 -16.05 17.18
C LYS A 87 -6.81 -15.21 17.40
N ASP A 88 -7.20 -14.49 16.37
CA ASP A 88 -8.34 -13.58 16.37
C ASP A 88 -8.97 -13.55 14.97
N LYS A 89 -10.08 -14.28 14.83
CA LYS A 89 -10.80 -14.39 13.55
C LYS A 89 -11.39 -13.06 13.09
N ASN A 90 -11.64 -12.16 14.04
CA ASN A 90 -12.22 -10.84 13.78
C ASN A 90 -11.15 -9.74 13.70
N ALA A 91 -9.85 -10.11 13.67
CA ALA A 91 -8.77 -9.14 13.59
C ALA A 91 -8.99 -8.15 12.43
N GLU A 92 -8.87 -6.87 12.72
CA GLU A 92 -8.97 -5.79 11.75
C GLU A 92 -7.60 -5.55 11.12
N ILE A 93 -7.50 -5.77 9.82
CA ILE A 93 -6.23 -5.81 9.09
C ILE A 93 -6.26 -4.87 7.90
N ILE A 94 -5.23 -4.02 7.81
CA ILE A 94 -4.96 -3.13 6.67
C ILE A 94 -3.60 -3.46 6.07
N LEU A 95 -3.57 -3.61 4.75
CA LEU A 95 -2.34 -3.62 3.96
C LEU A 95 -2.32 -2.33 3.13
N LEU A 96 -1.24 -1.59 3.20
CA LEU A 96 -1.11 -0.34 2.47
C LEU A 96 0.32 -0.14 1.93
N GLY A 97 0.45 0.68 0.90
CA GLY A 97 1.73 1.06 0.31
C GLY A 97 1.82 0.80 -1.19
N ASP A 98 3.06 0.75 -1.70
CA ASP A 98 3.37 0.47 -3.11
C ASP A 98 3.51 -1.04 -3.35
N PHE A 99 2.57 -1.62 -4.08
CA PHE A 99 2.56 -3.04 -4.45
C PHE A 99 3.30 -3.31 -5.77
N ASN A 100 3.71 -2.28 -6.52
CA ASN A 100 4.32 -2.39 -7.85
C ASN A 100 3.53 -3.26 -8.86
N GLU A 101 2.26 -3.48 -8.56
CA GLU A 101 1.23 -4.18 -9.36
C GLU A 101 -0.09 -3.41 -9.27
N ASN A 102 -0.95 -3.57 -10.28
CA ASN A 102 -2.31 -3.04 -10.20
C ASN A 102 -3.21 -3.96 -9.34
N PRO A 103 -4.36 -3.48 -8.87
CA PRO A 103 -5.31 -4.28 -8.09
C PRO A 103 -5.74 -5.58 -8.76
N ASN A 104 -5.79 -5.63 -10.09
CA ASN A 104 -6.18 -6.79 -10.87
C ASN A 104 -5.01 -7.68 -11.33
N ASP A 105 -3.77 -7.36 -10.97
CA ASP A 105 -2.61 -8.20 -11.26
C ASP A 105 -2.60 -9.45 -10.33
N GLU A 106 -2.00 -10.54 -10.79
CA GLU A 106 -2.10 -11.89 -10.20
C GLU A 106 -1.71 -11.94 -8.72
N ASN A 107 -0.60 -11.30 -8.34
CA ASN A 107 -0.09 -11.43 -6.97
C ASN A 107 -0.90 -10.63 -5.95
N VAL A 108 -1.49 -9.49 -6.35
CA VAL A 108 -2.41 -8.73 -5.50
C VAL A 108 -3.71 -9.52 -5.29
N ARG A 109 -4.20 -10.18 -6.35
CA ARG A 109 -5.43 -10.99 -6.28
C ARG A 109 -5.32 -12.19 -5.34
N LEU A 110 -4.13 -12.71 -5.07
CA LEU A 110 -3.95 -13.76 -4.05
C LEU A 110 -4.48 -13.35 -2.67
N LEU A 111 -4.45 -12.06 -2.34
CA LEU A 111 -4.98 -11.57 -1.07
C LEU A 111 -6.51 -11.66 -1.00
N TYR A 112 -7.19 -11.64 -2.15
CA TYR A 112 -8.67 -11.71 -2.20
C TYR A 112 -9.18 -13.10 -1.82
N ASP A 113 -8.38 -14.15 -2.01
CA ASP A 113 -8.69 -15.51 -1.57
C ASP A 113 -8.80 -15.63 -0.04
N LEU A 114 -8.22 -14.66 0.69
CA LEU A 114 -8.34 -14.52 2.14
C LEU A 114 -9.49 -13.60 2.58
N GLY A 115 -10.39 -13.22 1.67
CA GLY A 115 -11.50 -12.31 1.94
C GLY A 115 -11.11 -10.83 2.04
N PHE A 116 -9.95 -10.45 1.49
CA PHE A 116 -9.54 -9.05 1.44
C PHE A 116 -10.19 -8.33 0.25
N VAL A 117 -10.40 -7.03 0.42
CA VAL A 117 -10.99 -6.13 -0.58
C VAL A 117 -10.01 -4.99 -0.85
N ASN A 118 -9.74 -4.73 -2.10
CA ASN A 118 -8.90 -3.62 -2.53
C ASN A 118 -9.76 -2.38 -2.78
N LEU A 119 -9.53 -1.35 -2.01
CA LEU A 119 -10.31 -0.12 -2.08
C LEU A 119 -10.00 0.72 -3.33
N MET A 120 -8.95 0.36 -4.07
CA MET A 120 -8.57 1.01 -5.32
C MET A 120 -9.33 0.45 -6.55
N GLU A 121 -9.91 -0.76 -6.47
CA GLU A 121 -10.61 -1.40 -7.60
C GLU A 121 -11.66 -0.52 -8.29
N PRO A 122 -12.51 0.24 -7.56
CA PRO A 122 -13.52 1.09 -8.19
C PRO A 122 -12.95 2.24 -9.04
N MET A 123 -11.64 2.47 -8.96
CA MET A 123 -10.95 3.47 -9.76
C MET A 123 -10.36 2.93 -11.05
N LEU A 124 -10.26 1.60 -11.20
CA LEU A 124 -9.74 0.98 -12.41
C LEU A 124 -10.56 1.39 -13.63
N GLY A 125 -9.86 1.68 -14.72
CA GLY A 125 -10.49 2.09 -15.98
C GLY A 125 -10.96 3.55 -16.04
N LYS A 126 -10.90 4.31 -14.96
CA LYS A 126 -11.16 5.76 -15.01
C LYS A 126 -10.04 6.46 -15.79
N PRO A 127 -10.39 7.30 -16.79
CA PRO A 127 -9.39 7.98 -17.59
C PRO A 127 -8.53 8.91 -16.72
N GLU A 128 -7.26 9.00 -17.08
CA GLU A 128 -6.28 9.90 -16.45
C GLU A 128 -6.17 9.75 -14.92
N THR A 129 -6.46 8.55 -14.40
CA THR A 129 -6.49 8.25 -12.98
C THR A 129 -5.47 7.15 -12.65
N GLY A 130 -4.62 7.41 -11.66
CA GLY A 130 -3.62 6.47 -11.17
C GLY A 130 -2.73 7.13 -10.12
N THR A 131 -1.99 6.32 -9.39
CA THR A 131 -1.02 6.81 -8.39
C THR A 131 0.37 6.99 -8.99
N TYR A 132 0.69 6.26 -10.05
CA TYR A 132 1.95 6.30 -10.77
C TYR A 132 1.71 6.42 -12.27
N LEU A 133 2.53 7.22 -12.95
CA LEU A 133 2.45 7.41 -14.40
C LEU A 133 3.77 7.03 -15.06
N TYR A 134 3.73 6.05 -15.96
CA TYR A 134 4.91 5.61 -16.69
C TYR A 134 4.61 5.46 -18.19
N ARG A 135 5.45 6.07 -19.03
CA ARG A 135 5.30 6.06 -20.51
C ARG A 135 3.87 6.42 -20.97
N GLY A 136 3.25 7.40 -20.29
CA GLY A 136 1.92 7.89 -20.62
C GLY A 136 0.77 6.98 -20.13
N LYS A 137 1.06 5.88 -19.43
CA LYS A 137 0.06 4.96 -18.89
C LYS A 137 -0.02 5.13 -17.38
N ASP A 138 -1.25 5.25 -16.88
CA ASP A 138 -1.56 5.31 -15.45
C ASP A 138 -1.55 3.91 -14.82
N TYR A 139 -1.01 3.81 -13.60
CA TYR A 139 -0.95 2.60 -12.79
C TYR A 139 -1.43 2.90 -11.38
N PHE A 140 -2.04 1.91 -10.74
CA PHE A 140 -2.53 1.97 -9.37
C PHE A 140 -1.63 1.13 -8.46
N TYR A 141 -0.35 1.50 -8.37
CA TYR A 141 0.65 0.75 -7.59
C TYR A 141 0.51 0.97 -6.10
N ASP A 142 0.09 2.17 -5.69
CA ASP A 142 -0.21 2.48 -4.30
C ASP A 142 -1.64 2.05 -4.01
N GLN A 143 -1.82 1.21 -3.00
CA GLN A 143 -3.12 0.59 -2.72
C GLN A 143 -3.38 0.53 -1.21
N ILE A 144 -4.65 0.46 -0.85
CA ILE A 144 -5.12 0.12 0.49
C ILE A 144 -6.06 -1.08 0.35
N ILE A 145 -5.69 -2.16 0.99
CA ILE A 145 -6.39 -3.44 0.97
C ILE A 145 -6.79 -3.77 2.40
N ILE A 146 -8.05 -4.09 2.62
CA ILE A 146 -8.62 -4.35 3.94
C ILE A 146 -9.32 -5.69 3.98
N ASN A 147 -9.38 -6.31 5.15
CA ASN A 147 -10.21 -7.49 5.34
C ASN A 147 -11.67 -7.12 5.63
N SER A 148 -12.55 -8.12 5.67
CA SER A 148 -13.99 -7.96 5.90
C SER A 148 -14.31 -7.29 7.23
N GLY A 149 -13.50 -7.49 8.28
CA GLY A 149 -13.70 -6.86 9.59
C GLY A 149 -13.79 -5.35 9.54
N LEU A 150 -13.07 -4.71 8.62
CA LEU A 150 -13.14 -3.26 8.42
C LEU A 150 -14.33 -2.80 7.52
N LYS A 151 -15.23 -3.71 7.17
CA LYS A 151 -16.45 -3.45 6.38
C LYS A 151 -17.73 -3.98 7.01
N ASP A 152 -17.64 -4.81 8.03
CA ASP A 152 -18.78 -5.46 8.68
C ASP A 152 -19.54 -4.56 9.67
N LYS A 153 -19.00 -3.36 9.91
CA LYS A 153 -19.57 -2.37 10.83
C LYS A 153 -19.62 -2.85 12.30
N TYR A 154 -18.67 -3.69 12.69
CA TYR A 154 -18.62 -4.20 14.07
C TYR A 154 -17.86 -3.24 15.00
N GLU A 155 -16.55 -3.06 14.84
CA GLU A 155 -15.77 -2.13 15.68
C GLU A 155 -15.25 -0.94 14.88
N LEU A 156 -14.36 -1.18 13.95
CA LEU A 156 -13.89 -0.15 13.02
C LEU A 156 -14.52 -0.36 11.65
N ASN A 157 -14.76 0.72 10.97
CA ASN A 157 -15.30 0.65 9.61
C ASN A 157 -14.62 1.67 8.71
N VAL A 158 -14.22 1.24 7.53
CA VAL A 158 -13.80 2.14 6.46
C VAL A 158 -15.05 2.80 5.88
N ILE A 159 -15.05 4.13 5.84
CA ILE A 159 -16.16 4.91 5.29
C ILE A 159 -16.26 4.61 3.79
N ASP A 160 -17.44 4.21 3.35
CA ASP A 160 -17.70 3.92 1.95
C ASP A 160 -17.30 5.11 1.05
N GLN A 161 -16.70 4.82 -0.08
CA GLN A 161 -16.22 5.82 -1.05
C GLN A 161 -15.21 6.84 -0.50
N SER A 162 -14.61 6.59 0.66
CA SER A 162 -13.59 7.47 1.23
C SER A 162 -12.21 7.31 0.59
N MET A 163 -12.02 6.29 -0.23
CA MET A 163 -10.77 6.08 -0.98
C MET A 163 -10.55 7.23 -1.96
N TYR A 164 -9.42 7.91 -1.82
CA TYR A 164 -9.11 9.09 -2.59
C TYR A 164 -7.63 9.14 -2.95
N ILE A 165 -7.33 9.45 -4.23
CA ILE A 165 -5.99 9.79 -4.68
C ILE A 165 -5.82 11.29 -4.52
N LEU A 166 -4.78 11.71 -3.79
CA LEU A 166 -4.48 13.12 -3.55
C LEU A 166 -3.84 13.75 -4.80
N ASP A 167 -4.68 14.00 -5.78
CA ASP A 167 -4.29 14.54 -7.09
C ASP A 167 -4.56 16.05 -7.18
N LEU A 168 -3.67 16.83 -6.58
CA LEU A 168 -3.74 18.29 -6.67
C LEU A 168 -2.80 18.80 -7.75
N PRO A 169 -3.11 19.93 -8.42
CA PRO A 169 -2.25 20.49 -9.48
C PRO A 169 -0.79 20.66 -9.05
N LYS A 170 -0.52 21.05 -7.81
CA LYS A 170 0.84 21.23 -7.28
C LYS A 170 1.65 19.92 -7.23
N TYR A 171 0.99 18.76 -7.18
CA TYR A 171 1.66 17.47 -7.15
C TYR A 171 1.95 16.90 -8.53
N ARG A 172 1.55 17.61 -9.59
CA ARG A 172 1.82 17.20 -10.97
C ARG A 172 2.69 18.24 -11.69
N GLN A 173 3.46 17.77 -12.66
CA GLN A 173 4.18 18.65 -13.57
C GLN A 173 3.17 19.40 -14.46
N GLN A 174 3.30 20.71 -14.51
CA GLN A 174 2.32 21.57 -15.19
C GLN A 174 2.64 21.82 -16.66
N LYS A 175 3.90 21.65 -17.09
CA LYS A 175 4.38 22.04 -18.41
C LYS A 175 5.28 20.97 -19.04
N GLY A 176 5.43 21.06 -20.36
CA GLY A 176 6.38 20.26 -21.13
C GLY A 176 5.94 18.81 -21.36
N LYS A 177 6.87 17.99 -21.82
CA LYS A 177 6.67 16.58 -22.20
C LYS A 177 6.09 15.73 -21.08
N TYR A 178 6.39 16.06 -19.83
CA TYR A 178 5.97 15.33 -18.65
C TYR A 178 4.81 15.97 -17.90
N LYS A 179 4.04 16.85 -18.58
CA LYS A 179 2.76 17.34 -18.06
C LYS A 179 1.90 16.14 -17.63
N ARG A 180 1.18 16.26 -16.52
CA ARG A 180 0.43 15.18 -15.82
C ARG A 180 1.26 14.22 -14.96
N TYR A 181 2.56 14.03 -15.22
CA TYR A 181 3.36 13.16 -14.36
C TYR A 181 3.40 13.72 -12.93
N PRO A 182 3.41 12.85 -11.90
CA PRO A 182 3.68 13.33 -10.56
C PRO A 182 4.97 14.16 -10.52
N TYR A 183 4.96 15.23 -9.74
CA TYR A 183 6.09 16.15 -9.67
C TYR A 183 7.14 15.60 -8.72
N ARG A 184 8.02 14.80 -9.25
CA ARG A 184 9.07 14.09 -8.51
C ARG A 184 10.19 15.01 -8.02
N PHE A 185 10.84 14.62 -6.95
CA PHE A 185 11.98 15.36 -6.40
C PHE A 185 13.21 15.27 -7.33
N TRP A 186 13.49 14.07 -7.85
CA TRP A 186 14.57 13.80 -8.78
C TRP A 186 14.07 13.21 -10.10
N ALA A 187 14.76 13.52 -11.19
CA ALA A 187 14.61 12.87 -12.50
C ALA A 187 16.00 12.48 -13.02
N GLY A 188 16.37 11.23 -12.82
CA GLY A 188 17.76 10.79 -12.98
C GLY A 188 18.69 11.61 -12.06
N ASN A 189 19.69 12.27 -12.61
CA ASN A 189 20.64 13.11 -11.86
C ASN A 189 20.18 14.57 -11.70
N LYS A 190 18.97 14.92 -12.17
CA LYS A 190 18.46 16.29 -12.13
C LYS A 190 17.51 16.48 -10.96
N LEU A 191 17.81 17.43 -10.07
CA LEU A 191 16.90 17.90 -9.03
C LEU A 191 15.77 18.72 -9.67
N LEU A 192 14.52 18.30 -9.47
CA LEU A 192 13.34 19.04 -9.92
C LEU A 192 12.66 19.79 -8.77
N GLY A 193 12.88 19.38 -7.51
CA GLY A 193 12.32 20.02 -6.32
C GLY A 193 10.83 19.75 -6.10
N GLY A 194 10.29 18.69 -6.71
CA GLY A 194 8.92 18.26 -6.48
C GLY A 194 8.78 17.41 -5.22
N TYR A 195 7.73 16.61 -5.13
CA TYR A 195 7.37 15.88 -3.90
C TYR A 195 7.67 14.37 -4.00
N SER A 196 7.07 13.70 -4.99
CA SER A 196 7.18 12.26 -5.20
C SER A 196 6.90 11.92 -6.65
N ASP A 197 7.32 10.77 -7.11
CA ASP A 197 6.93 10.19 -8.41
C ASP A 197 5.64 9.36 -8.30
N HIS A 198 5.06 9.26 -7.12
CA HIS A 198 3.74 8.71 -6.87
C HIS A 198 2.80 9.77 -6.26
N LEU A 199 1.50 9.59 -6.43
CA LEU A 199 0.48 10.36 -5.74
C LEU A 199 0.06 9.65 -4.47
N ALA A 200 -0.08 10.39 -3.39
CA ALA A 200 -0.55 9.86 -2.12
C ALA A 200 -2.02 9.41 -2.20
N ILE A 201 -2.37 8.40 -1.43
CA ILE A 201 -3.74 7.89 -1.29
C ILE A 201 -4.20 7.99 0.15
N LYS A 202 -5.50 8.08 0.37
CA LYS A 202 -6.10 8.12 1.71
C LYS A 202 -7.44 7.41 1.76
N ILE A 203 -7.78 6.94 2.96
CA ILE A 203 -9.11 6.50 3.36
C ILE A 203 -9.52 7.19 4.65
N SER A 204 -10.76 7.06 5.01
CA SER A 204 -11.28 7.45 6.32
C SER A 204 -11.82 6.23 7.05
N ILE A 205 -11.45 6.10 8.32
CA ILE A 205 -11.90 5.04 9.22
C ILE A 205 -12.61 5.69 10.40
N HIS A 206 -13.71 5.12 10.83
CA HIS A 206 -14.37 5.53 12.05
C HIS A 206 -14.64 4.32 12.95
N LYS A 207 -14.72 4.57 14.25
CA LYS A 207 -15.25 3.58 15.19
C LYS A 207 -16.77 3.64 15.14
N ILE A 208 -17.39 2.48 15.03
CA ILE A 208 -18.85 2.33 15.17
C ILE A 208 -19.18 2.66 16.62
N LYS A 209 -20.16 3.51 16.84
CA LYS A 209 -20.66 3.79 18.20
C LYS A 209 -21.31 2.52 18.75
N GLU A 210 -20.96 2.19 20.00
CA GLU A 210 -21.72 1.26 20.82
C GLU A 210 -23.14 1.77 21.06
#